data_8a9cd9bca910054e8e053e8a56306ac3
#
_entry.id   8a9cd9bca910054e8e053e8a56306ac3
#
_cell.length_a   1.000
_cell.length_b   1.000
_cell.length_c   1.000
_cell.angle_alpha   90.00
_cell.angle_beta   90.00
_cell.angle_gamma   90.00
#
_symmetry.space_group_name_H-M   'P 1'
#
loop_
_entity.id
_entity.type
_entity.pdbx_description
1 polymer ?
#
loop_
_entity_poly.entity_id
_entity_poly.type
_entity_poly.pdbx_seq_one_letter_code
_entity_poly.pdbx_strand_id
1 'polypeptide(L)'
;VFAMTMVTKKIGGNSARYFVRQQKAIGVVEGYIEEMMNGQKVVQVFCHEEESKKDFDKINDQLFKDAESANIFANILMPIMGNIGNILYVLIAFIGGILIIAKAPNLSLSGQAISVAVVVPFLNMTRQFTMSISQVSQQINSVVMAMAGTERIFELMDEKPEADDGYVTLVNANID
;
A
#
# COMPACT_ATOMS: atom_id res chain seq x y z
N VAL A 1 13.13 1.30 16.78
CA VAL A 1 12.34 2.34 16.11
C VAL A 1 13.04 2.80 14.83
N PHE A 2 14.26 3.36 14.91
CA PHE A 2 14.98 3.90 13.75
C PHE A 2 15.14 2.90 12.59
N ALA A 3 15.56 1.66 12.88
CA ALA A 3 15.65 0.60 11.86
C ALA A 3 14.31 0.28 11.22
N MET A 4 13.24 0.22 11.99
CA MET A 4 11.88 -0.02 11.49
C MET A 4 11.42 1.11 10.57
N THR A 5 11.61 2.37 10.98
CA THR A 5 11.24 3.54 10.17
C THR A 5 12.02 3.59 8.84
N MET A 6 13.31 3.27 8.88
CA MET A 6 14.15 3.23 7.68
C MET A 6 13.70 2.14 6.69
N VAL A 7 13.41 0.94 7.20
CA VAL A 7 12.90 -0.18 6.40
C VAL A 7 11.53 0.16 5.80
N THR A 8 10.61 0.69 6.61
CA THR A 8 9.27 1.09 6.15
C THR A 8 9.36 2.15 5.05
N LYS A 9 10.20 3.17 5.23
CA LYS A 9 10.37 4.24 4.22
C LYS A 9 10.93 3.70 2.91
N LYS A 10 11.93 2.81 2.97
CA LYS A 10 12.57 2.25 1.77
C LYS A 10 11.67 1.26 1.03
N ILE A 11 11.00 0.36 1.75
CA ILE A 11 10.12 -0.65 1.14
C ILE A 11 8.79 -0.01 0.73
N GLY A 12 8.19 0.81 1.59
CA GLY A 12 6.90 1.46 1.31
C GLY A 12 6.93 2.39 0.10
N GLY A 13 8.01 3.18 -0.05
CA GLY A 13 8.18 4.04 -1.22
C GLY A 13 8.27 3.27 -2.54
N ASN A 14 8.97 2.13 -2.55
CA ASN A 14 9.04 1.26 -3.71
C ASN A 14 7.70 0.56 -3.97
N SER A 15 7.03 0.08 -2.93
CA SER A 15 5.72 -0.56 -3.03
C SER A 15 4.71 0.37 -3.72
N ALA A 16 4.58 1.61 -3.28
CA ALA A 16 3.67 2.60 -3.88
C ALA A 16 3.92 2.77 -5.40
N ARG A 17 5.19 2.84 -5.81
CA ARG A 17 5.55 2.96 -7.22
C ARG A 17 5.11 1.75 -8.06
N TYR A 18 5.26 0.54 -7.53
CA TYR A 18 4.84 -0.68 -8.22
C TYR A 18 3.31 -0.82 -8.25
N PHE A 19 2.60 -0.40 -7.21
CA PHE A 19 1.15 -0.36 -7.23
C PHE A 19 0.60 0.60 -8.28
N VAL A 20 1.20 1.77 -8.44
CA VAL A 20 0.81 2.72 -9.52
C VAL A 20 1.03 2.11 -10.90
N ARG A 21 2.15 1.38 -11.11
CA ARG A 21 2.40 0.68 -12.36
C ARG A 21 1.38 -0.44 -12.62
N GLN A 22 1.10 -1.26 -11.61
CA GLN A 22 0.07 -2.30 -11.69
C GLN A 22 -1.28 -1.71 -12.06
N GLN A 23 -1.70 -0.62 -11.42
CA GLN A 23 -2.97 0.02 -11.70
C GLN A 23 -3.04 0.56 -13.13
N LYS A 24 -1.94 1.12 -13.62
CA LYS A 24 -1.83 1.55 -15.01
C LYS A 24 -1.91 0.37 -15.99
N ALA A 25 -1.24 -0.74 -15.69
CA ALA A 25 -1.28 -1.93 -16.52
C ALA A 25 -2.68 -2.58 -16.54
N ILE A 26 -3.41 -2.57 -15.42
CA ILE A 26 -4.82 -2.99 -15.36
C ILE A 26 -5.66 -2.15 -16.33
N GLY A 27 -5.53 -0.82 -16.29
CA GLY A 27 -6.28 0.05 -17.21
C GLY A 27 -5.96 -0.20 -18.68
N VAL A 28 -4.73 -0.58 -19.02
CA VAL A 28 -4.36 -0.97 -20.40
C VAL A 28 -5.04 -2.27 -20.80
N VAL A 29 -5.06 -3.29 -19.92
CA VAL A 29 -5.75 -4.57 -20.19
C VAL A 29 -7.24 -4.36 -20.33
N GLU A 30 -7.87 -3.60 -19.43
CA GLU A 30 -9.29 -3.28 -19.47
C GLU A 30 -9.66 -2.55 -20.76
N GLY A 31 -8.91 -1.53 -21.16
CA GLY A 31 -9.11 -0.79 -22.40
C GLY A 31 -8.98 -1.69 -23.64
N TYR A 32 -8.00 -2.59 -23.66
CA TYR A 32 -7.84 -3.55 -24.74
C TYR A 32 -9.03 -4.53 -24.84
N ILE A 33 -9.50 -5.03 -23.69
CA ILE A 33 -10.67 -5.91 -23.63
C ILE A 33 -11.91 -5.19 -24.16
N GLU A 34 -12.14 -3.94 -23.74
CA GLU A 34 -13.26 -3.14 -24.21
C GLU A 34 -13.20 -2.90 -25.72
N GLU A 35 -12.02 -2.55 -26.25
CA GLU A 35 -11.79 -2.37 -27.68
C GLU A 35 -12.07 -3.66 -28.46
N MET A 36 -11.56 -4.80 -28.02
CA MET A 36 -11.76 -6.09 -28.65
C MET A 36 -13.23 -6.57 -28.59
N MET A 37 -13.91 -6.31 -27.47
CA MET A 37 -15.33 -6.64 -27.34
C MET A 37 -16.20 -5.80 -28.28
N ASN A 38 -15.93 -4.52 -28.37
CA ASN A 38 -16.64 -3.61 -29.27
C ASN A 38 -16.32 -3.89 -30.74
N GLY A 39 -15.07 -4.25 -31.05
CA GLY A 39 -14.56 -4.56 -32.37
C GLY A 39 -14.68 -6.02 -32.80
N GLN A 40 -15.31 -6.90 -31.99
CA GLN A 40 -15.29 -8.36 -32.19
C GLN A 40 -15.70 -8.79 -33.62
N LYS A 41 -16.75 -8.17 -34.18
CA LYS A 41 -17.22 -8.48 -35.54
C LYS A 41 -16.18 -8.17 -36.61
N VAL A 42 -15.42 -7.09 -36.40
CA VAL A 42 -14.34 -6.68 -37.32
C VAL A 42 -13.19 -7.66 -37.24
N VAL A 43 -12.76 -8.03 -36.02
CA VAL A 43 -11.70 -9.03 -35.81
C VAL A 43 -12.04 -10.35 -36.48
N GLN A 44 -13.28 -10.83 -36.36
CA GLN A 44 -13.74 -12.06 -36.99
C GLN A 44 -13.81 -11.98 -38.53
N VAL A 45 -14.30 -10.87 -39.09
CA VAL A 45 -14.37 -10.70 -40.55
C VAL A 45 -13.00 -10.70 -41.19
N PHE A 46 -11.98 -10.15 -40.49
CA PHE A 46 -10.62 -10.12 -41.00
C PHE A 46 -9.77 -11.30 -40.56
N CYS A 47 -10.31 -12.28 -39.82
CA CYS A 47 -9.62 -13.46 -39.30
C CYS A 47 -8.36 -13.08 -38.45
N HIS A 48 -8.49 -12.03 -37.62
CA HIS A 48 -7.40 -11.46 -36.83
C HIS A 48 -7.39 -11.96 -35.37
N GLU A 49 -8.10 -13.04 -35.05
CA GLU A 49 -8.26 -13.54 -33.68
C GLU A 49 -6.93 -13.97 -33.05
N GLU A 50 -6.09 -14.66 -33.83
CA GLU A 50 -4.80 -15.14 -33.32
C GLU A 50 -3.80 -14.00 -33.06
N GLU A 51 -3.88 -12.93 -33.82
CA GLU A 51 -3.06 -11.75 -33.64
C GLU A 51 -3.50 -10.94 -32.44
N SER A 52 -4.82 -10.76 -32.29
CA SER A 52 -5.42 -10.13 -31.11
C SER A 52 -5.09 -10.89 -29.81
N LYS A 53 -5.09 -12.23 -29.83
CA LYS A 53 -4.66 -13.03 -28.68
C LYS A 53 -3.18 -12.78 -28.31
N LYS A 54 -2.29 -12.75 -29.30
CA LYS A 54 -0.86 -12.48 -29.07
C LYS A 54 -0.64 -11.09 -28.49
N ASP A 55 -1.40 -10.10 -28.92
CA ASP A 55 -1.28 -8.76 -28.38
C ASP A 55 -1.86 -8.68 -26.96
N PHE A 56 -2.97 -9.36 -26.69
CA PHE A 56 -3.48 -9.54 -25.34
C PHE A 56 -2.44 -10.18 -24.41
N ASP A 57 -1.80 -11.27 -24.86
CA ASP A 57 -0.80 -11.98 -24.06
C ASP A 57 0.37 -11.06 -23.69
N LYS A 58 0.85 -10.21 -24.60
CA LYS A 58 1.92 -9.24 -24.30
C LYS A 58 1.50 -8.24 -23.23
N ILE A 59 0.27 -7.71 -23.33
CA ILE A 59 -0.27 -6.74 -22.37
C ILE A 59 -0.48 -7.42 -21.00
N ASN A 60 -1.01 -8.64 -21.01
CA ASN A 60 -1.23 -9.42 -19.81
C ASN A 60 0.08 -9.83 -19.12
N ASP A 61 1.12 -10.20 -19.90
CA ASP A 61 2.45 -10.47 -19.35
C ASP A 61 3.08 -9.24 -18.68
N GLN A 62 2.83 -8.05 -19.21
CA GLN A 62 3.27 -6.81 -18.56
C GLN A 62 2.51 -6.58 -17.25
N LEU A 63 1.20 -6.77 -17.24
CA LEU A 63 0.38 -6.70 -16.02
C LEU A 63 0.87 -7.71 -14.98
N PHE A 64 1.16 -8.95 -15.40
CA PHE A 64 1.68 -9.98 -14.51
C PHE A 64 2.97 -9.53 -13.80
N LYS A 65 3.96 -9.01 -14.56
CA LYS A 65 5.24 -8.54 -14.01
C LYS A 65 5.08 -7.37 -13.03
N ASP A 66 4.21 -6.43 -13.36
CA ASP A 66 3.95 -5.28 -12.51
C ASP A 66 3.17 -5.67 -11.25
N ALA A 67 2.19 -6.57 -11.37
CA ALA A 67 1.42 -7.12 -10.26
C ALA A 67 2.29 -8.01 -9.35
N GLU A 68 3.14 -8.87 -9.90
CA GLU A 68 4.10 -9.67 -9.14
C GLU A 68 5.01 -8.78 -8.30
N SER A 69 5.61 -7.76 -8.92
CA SER A 69 6.48 -6.81 -8.23
C SER A 69 5.75 -6.06 -7.11
N ALA A 70 4.54 -5.56 -7.37
CA ALA A 70 3.73 -4.87 -6.38
C ALA A 70 3.40 -5.77 -5.19
N ASN A 71 2.97 -7.02 -5.45
CA ASN A 71 2.61 -7.98 -4.42
C ASN A 71 3.84 -8.46 -3.61
N ILE A 72 5.00 -8.66 -4.23
CA ILE A 72 6.23 -8.99 -3.51
C ILE A 72 6.55 -7.89 -2.50
N PHE A 73 6.59 -6.62 -2.92
CA PHE A 73 6.90 -5.51 -2.01
C PHE A 73 5.84 -5.31 -0.92
N ALA A 74 4.56 -5.51 -1.23
CA ALA A 74 3.48 -5.41 -0.26
C ALA A 74 3.57 -6.51 0.81
N ASN A 75 3.78 -7.75 0.38
CA ASN A 75 3.71 -8.90 1.27
C ASN A 75 5.01 -9.14 2.06
N ILE A 76 6.16 -8.62 1.61
CA ILE A 76 7.43 -8.79 2.34
C ILE A 76 7.57 -7.85 3.54
N LEU A 77 6.83 -6.74 3.57
CA LEU A 77 6.95 -5.73 4.63
C LEU A 77 6.54 -6.28 5.99
N MET A 78 5.42 -6.99 6.07
CA MET A 78 4.91 -7.55 7.33
C MET A 78 5.85 -8.58 7.96
N PRO A 79 6.36 -9.60 7.23
CA PRO A 79 7.35 -10.54 7.77
C PRO A 79 8.64 -9.84 8.23
N ILE A 80 9.14 -8.86 7.49
CA ILE A 80 10.35 -8.12 7.87
C ILE A 80 10.11 -7.36 9.18
N MET A 81 9.00 -6.64 9.31
CA MET A 81 8.68 -5.89 10.53
C MET A 81 8.52 -6.83 11.73
N GLY A 82 7.84 -7.98 11.54
CA GLY A 82 7.71 -9.00 12.58
C GLY A 82 9.05 -9.58 13.02
N ASN A 83 9.93 -9.89 12.07
CA ASN A 83 11.27 -10.41 12.39
C ASN A 83 12.17 -9.38 13.09
N ILE A 84 12.10 -8.11 12.72
CA ILE A 84 12.80 -7.04 13.45
C ILE A 84 12.32 -6.99 14.91
N GLY A 85 11.01 -7.11 15.14
CA GLY A 85 10.43 -7.18 16.48
C GLY A 85 10.92 -8.39 17.29
N ASN A 86 10.98 -9.56 16.65
CA ASN A 86 11.47 -10.79 17.26
C ASN A 86 12.98 -10.70 17.60
N ILE A 87 13.80 -10.16 16.70
CA ILE A 87 15.24 -9.94 16.96
C ILE A 87 15.41 -8.98 18.13
N LEU A 88 14.66 -7.90 18.17
CA LEU A 88 14.70 -6.95 19.28
C LEU A 88 14.33 -7.62 20.61
N TYR A 89 13.28 -8.45 20.60
CA TYR A 89 12.86 -9.24 21.77
C TYR A 89 13.99 -10.15 22.29
N VAL A 90 14.64 -10.90 21.38
CA VAL A 90 15.74 -11.80 21.72
C VAL A 90 16.94 -11.01 22.28
N LEU A 91 17.30 -9.88 21.67
CA LEU A 91 18.40 -9.04 22.16
C LEU A 91 18.13 -8.49 23.57
N ILE A 92 16.91 -8.00 23.81
CA ILE A 92 16.52 -7.51 25.15
C ILE A 92 16.51 -8.64 26.17
N ALA A 93 16.01 -9.82 25.82
CA ALA A 93 16.02 -10.98 26.71
C ALA A 93 17.46 -11.41 27.05
N PHE A 94 18.34 -11.44 26.06
CA PHE A 94 19.75 -11.80 26.23
C PHE A 94 20.51 -10.78 27.13
N ILE A 95 20.36 -9.49 26.80
CA ILE A 95 20.99 -8.42 27.61
C ILE A 95 20.41 -8.40 29.01
N GLY A 96 19.08 -8.53 29.15
CA GLY A 96 18.42 -8.61 30.45
C GLY A 96 18.90 -9.78 31.30
N GLY A 97 19.08 -10.96 30.66
CA GLY A 97 19.65 -12.13 31.31
C GLY A 97 21.08 -11.89 31.84
N ILE A 98 21.94 -11.28 31.02
CA ILE A 98 23.29 -10.92 31.42
C ILE A 98 23.27 -9.94 32.63
N LEU A 99 22.42 -8.93 32.59
CA LEU A 99 22.30 -7.94 33.66
C LEU A 99 21.80 -8.56 34.97
N ILE A 100 20.92 -9.57 34.90
CA ILE A 100 20.48 -10.32 36.09
C ILE A 100 21.62 -11.12 36.68
N ILE A 101 22.39 -11.85 35.86
CA ILE A 101 23.53 -12.66 36.30
C ILE A 101 24.64 -11.75 36.91
N ALA A 102 24.89 -10.61 36.27
CA ALA A 102 25.87 -9.61 36.73
C ALA A 102 25.41 -8.84 37.96
N LYS A 103 24.19 -9.07 38.48
CA LYS A 103 23.59 -8.32 39.60
C LYS A 103 23.66 -6.80 39.38
N ALA A 104 23.48 -6.36 38.14
CA ALA A 104 23.56 -4.95 37.79
C ALA A 104 22.55 -4.14 38.61
N PRO A 105 22.95 -2.98 39.17
CA PRO A 105 22.03 -2.13 39.89
C PRO A 105 20.97 -1.57 38.97
N ASN A 106 19.70 -1.58 39.40
CA ASN A 106 18.63 -0.91 38.68
C ASN A 106 18.84 0.60 38.80
N LEU A 107 18.86 1.30 37.66
CA LEU A 107 18.93 2.78 37.60
C LEU A 107 17.65 3.46 38.12
N SER A 108 16.65 2.68 38.53
CA SER A 108 15.46 3.20 39.21
C SER A 108 15.78 3.68 40.60
N LEU A 109 15.02 4.64 41.09
CA LEU A 109 15.10 5.22 42.45
C LEU A 109 15.15 4.19 43.62
N SER A 110 14.78 2.93 43.35
CA SER A 110 14.79 1.85 44.36
C SER A 110 16.15 1.21 44.61
N GLY A 111 17.17 1.43 43.78
CA GLY A 111 18.52 0.89 43.96
C GLY A 111 18.61 -0.65 43.97
N GLN A 112 17.52 -1.37 43.73
CA GLN A 112 17.49 -2.84 43.74
C GLN A 112 18.12 -3.41 42.47
N ALA A 113 18.70 -4.60 42.55
CA ALA A 113 19.29 -5.29 41.42
C ALA A 113 18.17 -5.63 40.35
N ILE A 114 18.55 -5.62 39.09
CA ILE A 114 17.66 -6.05 38.02
C ILE A 114 17.28 -7.52 38.22
N SER A 115 15.99 -7.80 38.21
CA SER A 115 15.41 -9.13 38.41
C SER A 115 14.55 -9.58 37.27
N VAL A 116 14.20 -10.84 37.21
CA VAL A 116 13.27 -11.43 36.23
C VAL A 116 11.92 -10.71 36.25
N ALA A 117 11.46 -10.27 37.44
CA ALA A 117 10.25 -9.53 37.64
C ALA A 117 10.20 -8.17 36.91
N VAL A 118 11.37 -7.59 36.59
CA VAL A 118 11.49 -6.36 35.81
C VAL A 118 11.64 -6.67 34.32
N VAL A 119 12.48 -7.65 33.99
CA VAL A 119 12.79 -7.96 32.57
C VAL A 119 11.59 -8.52 31.82
N VAL A 120 10.80 -9.41 32.44
CA VAL A 120 9.65 -10.04 31.74
C VAL A 120 8.55 -9.02 31.38
N PRO A 121 8.08 -8.15 32.29
CA PRO A 121 7.15 -7.08 31.92
C PRO A 121 7.74 -6.15 30.85
N PHE A 122 9.02 -5.81 30.93
CA PHE A 122 9.67 -4.95 29.93
C PHE A 122 9.69 -5.60 28.55
N LEU A 123 9.92 -6.90 28.43
CA LEU A 123 9.84 -7.64 27.18
C LEU A 123 8.41 -7.57 26.59
N ASN A 124 7.38 -7.76 27.42
CA ASN A 124 6.00 -7.67 26.99
C ASN A 124 5.65 -6.25 26.52
N MET A 125 6.07 -5.22 27.26
CA MET A 125 5.87 -3.82 26.86
C MET A 125 6.59 -3.50 25.55
N THR A 126 7.78 -4.01 25.33
CA THR A 126 8.54 -3.83 24.08
C THR A 126 7.81 -4.46 22.91
N ARG A 127 7.24 -5.66 23.09
CA ARG A 127 6.44 -6.34 22.08
C ARG A 127 5.18 -5.54 21.75
N GLN A 128 4.45 -5.08 22.76
CA GLN A 128 3.26 -4.25 22.60
C GLN A 128 3.59 -2.95 21.86
N PHE A 129 4.68 -2.28 22.24
CA PHE A 129 5.14 -1.06 21.61
C PHE A 129 5.48 -1.28 20.11
N THR A 130 6.17 -2.38 19.79
CA THR A 130 6.49 -2.76 18.40
C THR A 130 5.22 -2.96 17.57
N MET A 131 4.20 -3.64 18.13
CA MET A 131 2.90 -3.82 17.47
C MET A 131 2.19 -2.48 17.23
N SER A 132 2.19 -1.59 18.23
CA SER A 132 1.58 -0.27 18.11
C SER A 132 2.25 0.59 17.03
N ILE A 133 3.58 0.55 16.90
CA ILE A 133 4.30 1.24 15.82
C ILE A 133 3.88 0.69 14.45
N SER A 134 3.74 -0.62 14.32
CA SER A 134 3.29 -1.24 13.06
C SER A 134 1.88 -0.81 12.69
N GLN A 135 0.96 -0.75 13.66
CA GLN A 135 -0.42 -0.28 13.46
C GLN A 135 -0.46 1.19 13.03
N VAL A 136 0.28 2.05 13.70
CA VAL A 136 0.38 3.48 13.32
C VAL A 136 0.93 3.65 11.91
N SER A 137 1.95 2.87 11.55
CA SER A 137 2.53 2.91 10.20
C SER A 137 1.53 2.52 9.11
N GLN A 138 0.65 1.55 9.38
CA GLN A 138 -0.44 1.18 8.47
C GLN A 138 -1.50 2.28 8.36
N GLN A 139 -1.85 2.92 9.49
CA GLN A 139 -2.81 4.03 9.50
C GLN A 139 -2.32 5.24 8.70
N ILE A 140 -1.03 5.55 8.74
CA ILE A 140 -0.45 6.64 7.94
C ILE A 140 -0.68 6.39 6.45
N ASN A 141 -0.46 5.16 5.97
CA ASN A 141 -0.71 4.82 4.57
C ASN A 141 -2.19 5.00 4.19
N SER A 142 -3.11 4.56 5.06
CA SER A 142 -4.55 4.72 4.84
C SER A 142 -4.96 6.19 4.78
N VAL A 143 -4.38 7.04 5.64
CA VAL A 143 -4.64 8.49 5.65
C VAL A 143 -4.11 9.13 4.36
N VAL A 144 -2.91 8.78 3.92
CA VAL A 144 -2.33 9.31 2.66
C VAL A 144 -3.20 8.94 1.46
N MET A 145 -3.70 7.71 1.40
CA MET A 145 -4.61 7.27 0.32
C MET A 145 -5.96 8.02 0.39
N ALA A 146 -6.51 8.20 1.58
CA ALA A 146 -7.74 8.96 1.77
C ALA A 146 -7.57 10.43 1.36
N MET A 147 -6.44 11.06 1.70
CA MET A 147 -6.13 12.43 1.28
C MET A 147 -6.04 12.57 -0.25
N ALA A 148 -5.38 11.63 -0.93
CA ALA A 148 -5.30 11.63 -2.39
C ALA A 148 -6.68 11.46 -3.05
N GLY A 149 -7.56 10.65 -2.48
CA GLY A 149 -8.95 10.51 -2.94
C GLY A 149 -9.77 11.78 -2.70
N THR A 150 -9.58 12.41 -1.55
CA THR A 150 -10.26 13.65 -1.18
C THR A 150 -9.84 14.82 -2.08
N GLU A 151 -8.56 14.93 -2.42
CA GLU A 151 -8.04 15.94 -3.35
C GLU A 151 -8.77 15.91 -4.69
N ARG A 152 -8.98 14.72 -5.27
CA ARG A 152 -9.72 14.55 -6.52
C ARG A 152 -11.20 14.93 -6.41
N ILE A 153 -11.82 14.66 -5.25
CA ILE A 153 -13.21 15.05 -5.02
C ILE A 153 -13.33 16.57 -4.96
N PHE A 154 -12.42 17.25 -4.26
CA PHE A 154 -12.41 18.72 -4.21
C PHE A 154 -12.08 19.33 -5.57
N GLU A 155 -11.15 18.77 -6.32
CA GLU A 155 -10.85 19.21 -7.69
C GLU A 155 -12.10 19.15 -8.58
N LEU A 156 -12.88 18.06 -8.48
CA LEU A 156 -14.15 17.95 -9.20
C LEU A 156 -15.22 18.94 -8.69
N MET A 157 -15.27 19.18 -7.38
CA MET A 157 -16.22 20.15 -6.80
C MET A 157 -15.89 21.61 -7.14
N ASP A 158 -14.61 21.91 -7.37
CA ASP A 158 -14.14 23.26 -7.74
C ASP A 158 -14.17 23.49 -9.24
N GLU A 159 -14.50 22.46 -10.06
CA GLU A 159 -14.73 22.62 -11.48
C GLU A 159 -15.86 23.61 -11.73
N LYS A 160 -15.61 24.50 -12.67
CA LYS A 160 -16.63 25.49 -13.05
C LYS A 160 -17.83 24.79 -13.68
N PRO A 161 -19.05 25.13 -13.24
CA PRO A 161 -20.25 24.60 -13.90
C PRO A 161 -20.25 25.01 -15.38
N GLU A 162 -20.74 24.10 -16.24
CA GLU A 162 -20.91 24.40 -17.65
C GLU A 162 -21.73 25.70 -17.80
N ALA A 163 -21.16 26.65 -18.49
CA ALA A 163 -21.90 27.86 -18.87
C ALA A 163 -22.70 27.57 -20.13
N ASP A 164 -24.00 27.78 -20.06
CA ASP A 164 -24.84 27.73 -21.23
C ASP A 164 -24.70 29.04 -22.03
N ASP A 165 -23.70 29.07 -22.91
CA ASP A 165 -23.48 30.18 -23.84
C ASP A 165 -24.30 29.98 -25.14
N GLY A 166 -25.25 29.05 -25.17
CA GLY A 166 -26.13 28.78 -26.28
C GLY A 166 -27.14 29.91 -26.50
N TYR A 167 -27.30 30.31 -27.74
CA TYR A 167 -28.32 31.28 -28.17
C TYR A 167 -29.63 30.62 -28.63
N VAL A 168 -29.71 29.29 -28.56
CA VAL A 168 -30.90 28.50 -28.93
C VAL A 168 -31.56 27.97 -27.67
N THR A 169 -32.75 28.46 -27.37
CA THR A 169 -33.60 27.93 -26.29
C THR A 169 -34.70 27.02 -26.85
N LEU A 170 -34.91 25.88 -26.15
CA LEU A 170 -36.06 25.02 -26.43
C LEU A 170 -37.35 25.77 -26.05
N VAL A 171 -38.18 26.03 -26.99
CA VAL A 171 -39.53 26.59 -26.80
C VAL A 171 -40.58 25.53 -27.09
N ASN A 172 -41.66 25.50 -26.30
CA ASN A 172 -42.80 24.67 -26.58
C ASN A 172 -43.47 25.23 -27.84
N ALA A 173 -43.34 24.55 -28.98
CA ALA A 173 -44.06 24.85 -30.18
C ALA A 173 -45.39 24.07 -30.16
N ASN A 174 -46.54 24.77 -30.13
CA ASN A 174 -47.80 24.17 -30.46
C ASN A 174 -47.84 23.99 -31.97
N ILE A 175 -47.93 22.74 -32.41
CA ILE A 175 -48.17 22.41 -33.83
C ILE A 175 -49.67 22.38 -33.98
N ASP A 176 -50.22 23.41 -34.62
CA ASP A 176 -51.64 23.47 -35.05
C ASP A 176 -51.90 22.54 -36.23
#